data_ca4d2759dd2ba1640cd6046a1bda4d69
#
_entry.id   ca4d2759dd2ba1640cd6046a1bda4d69
#
_cell.length_a   1.000
_cell.length_b   1.000
_cell.length_c   1.000
_cell.angle_alpha   90.00
_cell.angle_beta   90.00
_cell.angle_gamma   90.00
#
_symmetry.space_group_name_H-M   'P 1'
#
loop_
_entity.id
_entity.type
_entity.pdbx_description
1 polymer ?
#
loop_
_entity_poly.entity_id
_entity_poly.type
_entity_poly.pdbx_seq_one_letter_code
_entity_poly.pdbx_strand_id
1 'polypeptide(L)'
;MRHLDLALLQTFVAIADHGSFTQAAKQVHRTQSAVSLQMQRLEATAGAPLFKKNGRQMETTDTGDLLLNHARTLLALNDEALHALRGIAIEGTVRLGAPTDVAEDYLPDILKAFAAAHARVKLEVVVERSHELVKSYRAGKLDLALALGEAPGGEILGRQKVVWIAARDFNLDPRQPIPLVLLEAPCIFRNLALEAFERHGIPWRIA
;
A
#
# COMPACT_ATOMS: atom_id res chain seq x y z
N MET A 1 1.61 8.03 32.18
CA MET A 1 1.11 7.90 30.80
C MET A 1 2.24 7.42 29.91
N ARG A 2 2.01 6.41 29.05
CA ARG A 2 3.01 6.01 28.05
C ARG A 2 2.78 6.85 26.78
N HIS A 3 3.82 7.49 26.26
CA HIS A 3 3.76 8.29 25.04
C HIS A 3 4.62 7.66 23.96
N LEU A 4 4.17 7.75 22.72
CA LEU A 4 4.97 7.38 21.55
C LEU A 4 5.87 8.57 21.18
N ASP A 5 7.17 8.33 21.09
CA ASP A 5 8.14 9.33 20.65
C ASP A 5 8.24 9.33 19.11
N LEU A 6 8.03 10.47 18.49
CA LEU A 6 8.07 10.61 17.03
C LEU A 6 9.43 10.24 16.43
N ALA A 7 10.55 10.49 17.15
CA ALA A 7 11.86 10.07 16.66
C ALA A 7 12.02 8.54 16.64
N LEU A 8 11.40 7.84 17.61
CA LEU A 8 11.36 6.38 17.60
C LEU A 8 10.45 5.85 16.47
N LEU A 9 9.32 6.52 16.21
CA LEU A 9 8.43 6.17 15.11
C LEU A 9 9.10 6.38 13.75
N GLN A 10 9.87 7.47 13.54
CA GLN A 10 10.64 7.67 12.31
C GLN A 10 11.64 6.53 12.08
N THR A 11 12.36 6.13 13.12
CA THR A 11 13.30 5.02 13.04
C THR A 11 12.59 3.69 12.75
N PHE A 12 11.44 3.45 13.36
CA PHE A 12 10.62 2.26 13.14
C PHE A 12 10.14 2.16 11.70
N VAL A 13 9.58 3.25 11.15
CA VAL A 13 9.14 3.31 9.75
C VAL A 13 10.31 3.06 8.80
N ALA A 14 11.48 3.70 9.04
CA ALA A 14 12.66 3.48 8.22
C ALA A 14 13.15 2.01 8.21
N ILE A 15 13.06 1.30 9.35
CA ILE A 15 13.40 -0.14 9.40
C ILE A 15 12.37 -0.96 8.61
N ALA A 16 11.08 -0.65 8.74
CA ALA A 16 10.01 -1.34 8.01
C ALA A 16 10.16 -1.17 6.49
N ASP A 17 10.45 0.04 6.03
CA ASP A 17 10.59 0.36 4.61
C ASP A 17 11.81 -0.31 3.97
N HIS A 18 12.92 -0.43 4.71
CA HIS A 18 14.16 -1.03 4.19
C HIS A 18 14.36 -2.51 4.52
N GLY A 19 13.58 -3.07 5.43
CA GLY A 19 13.79 -4.43 5.93
C GLY A 19 15.17 -4.63 6.62
N SER A 20 15.84 -3.53 7.05
CA SER A 20 17.23 -3.56 7.51
C SER A 20 17.54 -2.44 8.49
N PHE A 21 18.01 -2.80 9.68
CA PHE A 21 18.50 -1.85 10.68
C PHE A 21 19.69 -1.01 10.18
N THR A 22 20.55 -1.60 9.38
CA THR A 22 21.74 -0.90 8.84
C THR A 22 21.35 0.14 7.79
N GLN A 23 20.38 -0.16 6.93
CA GLN A 23 19.91 0.81 5.93
C GLN A 23 19.09 1.92 6.60
N ALA A 24 18.22 1.57 7.53
CA ALA A 24 17.47 2.55 8.31
C ALA A 24 18.41 3.51 9.07
N ALA A 25 19.50 3.00 9.65
CA ALA A 25 20.49 3.82 10.34
C ALA A 25 21.11 4.89 9.45
N LYS A 26 21.39 4.55 8.17
CA LYS A 26 21.87 5.53 7.17
C LYS A 26 20.82 6.60 6.90
N GLN A 27 19.56 6.19 6.70
CA GLN A 27 18.46 7.12 6.40
C GLN A 27 18.20 8.10 7.54
N VAL A 28 18.20 7.62 8.81
CA VAL A 28 17.95 8.47 9.97
C VAL A 28 19.22 9.14 10.52
N HIS A 29 20.35 9.04 9.81
CA HIS A 29 21.65 9.62 10.21
C HIS A 29 22.08 9.22 11.61
N ARG A 30 21.97 7.94 11.96
CA ARG A 30 22.34 7.34 13.25
C ARG A 30 23.25 6.12 13.05
N THR A 31 23.86 5.67 14.16
CA THR A 31 24.56 4.38 14.16
C THR A 31 23.55 3.22 14.26
N GLN A 32 23.90 2.07 13.74
CA GLN A 32 23.04 0.88 13.83
C GLN A 32 22.79 0.47 15.30
N SER A 33 23.74 0.67 16.20
CA SER A 33 23.57 0.44 17.64
C SER A 33 22.55 1.40 18.27
N ALA A 34 22.55 2.67 17.86
CA ALA A 34 21.56 3.65 18.30
C ALA A 34 20.16 3.30 17.81
N VAL A 35 20.04 2.90 16.55
CA VAL A 35 18.75 2.43 15.96
C VAL A 35 18.22 1.19 16.69
N SER A 36 19.09 0.22 17.01
CA SER A 36 18.70 -0.95 17.79
C SER A 36 18.20 -0.59 19.18
N LEU A 37 18.87 0.34 19.87
CA LEU A 37 18.44 0.82 21.19
C LEU A 37 17.11 1.58 21.12
N GLN A 38 16.93 2.42 20.10
CA GLN A 38 15.66 3.11 19.86
C GLN A 38 14.51 2.11 19.66
N MET A 39 14.74 1.05 18.91
CA MET A 39 13.72 0.02 18.68
C MET A 39 13.36 -0.75 19.93
N GLN A 40 14.34 -1.14 20.72
CA GLN A 40 14.09 -1.76 22.04
C GLN A 40 13.22 -0.88 22.95
N ARG A 41 13.45 0.44 22.96
CA ARG A 41 12.63 1.39 23.72
C ARG A 41 11.20 1.48 23.19
N LEU A 42 11.02 1.47 21.86
CA LEU A 42 9.71 1.49 21.26
C LEU A 42 8.94 0.20 21.54
N GLU A 43 9.58 -0.96 21.42
CA GLU A 43 9.01 -2.27 21.76
C GLU A 43 8.62 -2.37 23.23
N ALA A 44 9.45 -1.83 24.14
CA ALA A 44 9.12 -1.73 25.56
C ALA A 44 7.89 -0.83 25.81
N THR A 45 7.71 0.22 25.02
CA THR A 45 6.53 1.09 25.09
C THR A 45 5.30 0.39 24.50
N ALA A 46 5.45 -0.31 23.39
CA ALA A 46 4.39 -1.06 22.73
C ALA A 46 3.98 -2.32 23.53
N GLY A 47 4.90 -2.87 24.32
CA GLY A 47 4.68 -4.09 25.11
C GLY A 47 4.78 -5.39 24.32
N ALA A 48 5.26 -5.31 23.08
CA ALA A 48 5.43 -6.46 22.18
C ALA A 48 6.56 -6.23 21.18
N PRO A 49 7.17 -7.29 20.63
CA PRO A 49 8.10 -7.17 19.51
C PRO A 49 7.41 -6.58 18.29
N LEU A 50 8.06 -5.66 17.60
CA LEU A 50 7.56 -5.01 16.39
C LEU A 50 8.15 -5.61 15.13
N PHE A 51 9.31 -6.27 15.25
CA PHE A 51 9.99 -6.94 14.15
C PHE A 51 10.26 -8.40 14.45
N LYS A 52 10.26 -9.22 13.40
CA LYS A 52 10.75 -10.60 13.37
C LYS A 52 11.77 -10.76 12.27
N LYS A 53 12.73 -11.68 12.47
CA LYS A 53 13.74 -11.98 11.48
C LYS A 53 13.21 -13.00 10.48
N ASN A 54 13.28 -12.68 9.19
CA ASN A 54 12.98 -13.61 8.10
C ASN A 54 14.22 -13.70 7.18
N GLY A 55 15.01 -14.76 7.37
CA GLY A 55 16.29 -14.91 6.67
C GLY A 55 17.26 -13.76 6.96
N ARG A 56 17.58 -12.97 5.94
CA ARG A 56 18.44 -11.78 6.01
C ARG A 56 17.69 -10.47 6.21
N GLN A 57 16.37 -10.49 6.11
CA GLN A 57 15.51 -9.31 6.23
C GLN A 57 14.79 -9.28 7.57
N MET A 58 14.42 -8.07 7.97
CA MET A 58 13.52 -7.84 9.09
C MET A 58 12.13 -7.56 8.53
N GLU A 59 11.15 -8.27 9.06
CA GLU A 59 9.73 -8.08 8.75
C GLU A 59 8.99 -7.61 9.99
N THR A 60 7.94 -6.86 9.80
CA THR A 60 7.04 -6.47 10.88
C THR A 60 6.28 -7.68 11.43
N THR A 61 5.95 -7.65 12.70
CA THR A 61 4.96 -8.54 13.33
C THR A 61 3.56 -7.97 13.12
N ASP A 62 2.51 -8.70 13.48
CA ASP A 62 1.13 -8.20 13.43
C ASP A 62 0.97 -6.91 14.26
N THR A 63 1.63 -6.85 15.43
CA THR A 63 1.69 -5.62 16.26
C THR A 63 2.49 -4.53 15.55
N GLY A 64 3.57 -4.90 14.86
CA GLY A 64 4.35 -3.99 14.02
C GLY A 64 3.52 -3.39 12.89
N ASP A 65 2.75 -4.20 12.17
CA ASP A 65 1.89 -3.71 11.08
C ASP A 65 0.82 -2.74 11.59
N LEU A 66 0.19 -3.07 12.72
CA LEU A 66 -0.76 -2.17 13.36
C LEU A 66 -0.09 -0.83 13.74
N LEU A 67 1.07 -0.88 14.37
CA LEU A 67 1.80 0.34 14.74
C LEU A 67 2.29 1.11 13.51
N LEU A 68 2.70 0.43 12.43
CA LEU A 68 3.22 1.06 11.21
C LEU A 68 2.19 2.01 10.57
N ASN A 69 0.94 1.57 10.49
CA ASN A 69 -0.15 2.40 9.98
C ASN A 69 -0.36 3.66 10.84
N HIS A 70 -0.38 3.50 12.17
CA HIS A 70 -0.50 4.63 13.09
C HIS A 70 0.73 5.54 13.08
N ALA A 71 1.93 4.96 13.00
CA ALA A 71 3.18 5.71 12.97
C ALA A 71 3.28 6.64 11.76
N ARG A 72 2.93 6.13 10.57
CA ARG A 72 2.89 6.95 9.34
C ARG A 72 1.90 8.11 9.47
N THR A 73 0.72 7.86 10.03
CA THR A 73 -0.30 8.90 10.26
C THR A 73 0.18 9.97 11.25
N LEU A 74 0.78 9.56 12.36
CA LEU A 74 1.29 10.49 13.38
C LEU A 74 2.45 11.35 12.85
N LEU A 75 3.35 10.77 12.08
CA LEU A 75 4.46 11.50 11.45
C LEU A 75 3.95 12.50 10.41
N ALA A 76 3.00 12.11 9.57
CA ALA A 76 2.38 13.00 8.60
C ALA A 76 1.67 14.18 9.28
N LEU A 77 0.93 13.93 10.36
CA LEU A 77 0.25 14.98 11.13
C LEU A 77 1.25 15.93 11.83
N ASN A 78 2.38 15.40 12.32
CA ASN A 78 3.46 16.21 12.86
C ASN A 78 4.06 17.16 11.80
N ASP A 79 4.32 16.63 10.60
CA ASP A 79 4.89 17.42 9.51
C ASP A 79 3.90 18.49 9.03
N GLU A 80 2.61 18.16 8.95
CA GLU A 80 1.53 19.10 8.66
C GLU A 80 1.51 20.25 9.70
N ALA A 81 1.56 19.92 10.98
CA ALA A 81 1.59 20.91 12.05
C ALA A 81 2.80 21.84 11.95
N LEU A 82 3.98 21.30 11.65
CA LEU A 82 5.20 22.08 11.42
C LEU A 82 5.11 22.99 10.20
N HIS A 83 4.52 22.51 9.10
CA HIS A 83 4.29 23.32 7.89
C HIS A 83 3.30 24.44 8.19
N ALA A 84 2.20 24.17 8.90
CA ALA A 84 1.23 25.18 9.30
C ALA A 84 1.85 26.29 10.17
N LEU A 85 2.69 25.91 11.13
CA LEU A 85 3.40 26.87 11.99
C LEU A 85 4.40 27.75 11.23
N ARG A 86 4.98 27.25 10.16
CA ARG A 86 5.89 27.99 9.29
C ARG A 86 5.18 28.89 8.27
N GLY A 87 3.86 28.88 8.25
CA GLY A 87 3.06 29.63 7.27
C GLY A 87 3.22 29.14 5.83
N ILE A 88 3.78 27.93 5.63
CA ILE A 88 3.93 27.32 4.31
C ILE A 88 2.57 26.76 3.95
N ALA A 89 1.84 27.50 3.15
CA ALA A 89 0.59 27.02 2.62
C ALA A 89 0.85 26.04 1.48
N ILE A 90 0.48 24.78 1.70
CA ILE A 90 0.45 23.80 0.63
C ILE A 90 -0.74 24.16 -0.26
N GLU A 91 -0.46 24.54 -1.50
CA GLU A 91 -1.48 24.89 -2.50
C GLU A 91 -1.07 24.35 -3.87
N GLY A 92 -2.04 24.18 -4.75
CA GLY A 92 -1.82 23.67 -6.10
C GLY A 92 -2.85 22.64 -6.50
N THR A 93 -2.56 21.92 -7.58
CA THR A 93 -3.43 20.85 -8.09
C THR A 93 -2.67 19.53 -8.04
N VAL A 94 -3.31 18.50 -7.49
CA VAL A 94 -2.82 17.12 -7.51
C VAL A 94 -3.77 16.28 -8.36
N ARG A 95 -3.23 15.60 -9.37
CA ARG A 95 -3.95 14.70 -10.27
C ARG A 95 -3.71 13.27 -9.84
N LEU A 96 -4.74 12.66 -9.26
CA LEU A 96 -4.74 11.29 -8.75
C LEU A 96 -5.47 10.38 -9.71
N GLY A 97 -4.81 9.31 -10.16
CA GLY A 97 -5.45 8.22 -10.89
C GLY A 97 -5.73 7.02 -10.00
N ALA A 98 -6.93 6.43 -10.11
CA ALA A 98 -7.27 5.21 -9.37
C ALA A 98 -8.18 4.29 -10.19
N PRO A 99 -8.04 2.95 -10.10
CA PRO A 99 -8.99 2.04 -10.71
C PRO A 99 -10.33 2.06 -9.93
N THR A 100 -11.41 1.68 -10.62
CA THR A 100 -12.78 1.77 -10.09
C THR A 100 -12.91 1.16 -8.69
N ASP A 101 -12.40 -0.05 -8.49
CA ASP A 101 -12.50 -0.77 -7.21
C ASP A 101 -11.87 0.01 -6.05
N VAL A 102 -10.74 0.69 -6.33
CA VAL A 102 -10.06 1.53 -5.32
C VAL A 102 -10.79 2.86 -5.16
N ALA A 103 -11.30 3.43 -6.26
CA ALA A 103 -11.97 4.71 -6.24
C ALA A 103 -13.29 4.66 -5.47
N GLU A 104 -14.05 3.57 -5.58
CA GLU A 104 -15.33 3.40 -4.91
C GLU A 104 -15.19 3.04 -3.43
N ASP A 105 -14.30 2.09 -3.12
CA ASP A 105 -14.22 1.52 -1.76
C ASP A 105 -13.33 2.31 -0.80
N TYR A 106 -12.26 2.94 -1.29
CA TYR A 106 -11.23 3.51 -0.43
C TYR A 106 -11.07 5.02 -0.54
N LEU A 107 -11.28 5.61 -1.72
CA LEU A 107 -10.99 7.03 -1.91
C LEU A 107 -11.96 7.99 -1.21
N PRO A 108 -13.26 7.75 -1.06
CA PRO A 108 -14.19 8.76 -0.56
C PRO A 108 -13.78 9.31 0.80
N ASP A 109 -13.46 8.45 1.76
CA ASP A 109 -13.07 8.87 3.11
C ASP A 109 -11.67 9.50 3.13
N ILE A 110 -10.74 8.98 2.33
CA ILE A 110 -9.38 9.53 2.20
C ILE A 110 -9.44 10.94 1.61
N LEU A 111 -10.18 11.13 0.53
CA LEU A 111 -10.32 12.44 -0.13
C LEU A 111 -11.02 13.45 0.76
N LYS A 112 -12.05 13.04 1.50
CA LYS A 112 -12.74 13.89 2.48
C LYS A 112 -11.79 14.36 3.57
N ALA A 113 -11.01 13.46 4.15
CA ALA A 113 -10.03 13.79 5.18
C ALA A 113 -8.92 14.70 4.64
N PHE A 114 -8.41 14.40 3.44
CA PHE A 114 -7.39 15.22 2.79
C PHE A 114 -7.89 16.63 2.46
N ALA A 115 -9.09 16.76 1.89
CA ALA A 115 -9.67 18.07 1.56
C ALA A 115 -9.92 18.93 2.80
N ALA A 116 -10.29 18.31 3.93
CA ALA A 116 -10.44 19.03 5.20
C ALA A 116 -9.10 19.54 5.74
N ALA A 117 -8.02 18.75 5.59
CA ALA A 117 -6.68 19.13 6.05
C ALA A 117 -5.98 20.13 5.10
N HIS A 118 -6.24 20.03 3.80
CA HIS A 118 -5.54 20.78 2.76
C HIS A 118 -6.48 21.55 1.84
N ALA A 119 -7.27 22.46 2.41
CA ALA A 119 -8.34 23.21 1.70
C ALA A 119 -7.88 24.02 0.47
N ARG A 120 -6.56 24.29 0.34
CA ARG A 120 -5.99 25.02 -0.81
C ARG A 120 -5.41 24.09 -1.89
N VAL A 121 -5.45 22.77 -1.69
CA VAL A 121 -5.04 21.79 -2.70
C VAL A 121 -6.27 21.35 -3.48
N LYS A 122 -6.27 21.58 -4.78
CA LYS A 122 -7.27 21.05 -5.69
C LYS A 122 -6.93 19.61 -6.02
N LEU A 123 -7.86 18.68 -5.76
CA LEU A 123 -7.73 17.29 -6.18
C LEU A 123 -8.50 17.06 -7.48
N GLU A 124 -7.83 16.51 -8.47
CA GLU A 124 -8.43 16.02 -9.71
C GLU A 124 -8.28 14.49 -9.72
N VAL A 125 -9.40 13.77 -9.70
CA VAL A 125 -9.41 12.31 -9.67
C VAL A 125 -9.80 11.78 -11.03
N VAL A 126 -8.98 10.88 -11.58
CA VAL A 126 -9.21 10.17 -12.85
C VAL A 126 -9.42 8.71 -12.53
N VAL A 127 -10.59 8.18 -12.90
CA VAL A 127 -10.93 6.75 -12.72
C VAL A 127 -10.79 6.05 -14.05
N GLU A 128 -9.82 5.12 -14.12
CA GLU A 128 -9.47 4.39 -15.34
C GLU A 128 -8.89 3.01 -15.00
N ARG A 129 -8.65 2.19 -16.01
CA ARG A 129 -7.99 0.89 -15.83
C ARG A 129 -6.51 1.07 -15.44
N SER A 130 -5.98 0.20 -14.59
CA SER A 130 -4.62 0.30 -14.05
C SER A 130 -3.53 0.53 -15.10
N HIS A 131 -3.60 -0.12 -16.27
CA HIS A 131 -2.61 0.04 -17.33
C HIS A 131 -2.63 1.44 -17.97
N GLU A 132 -3.83 2.05 -18.14
CA GLU A 132 -3.95 3.42 -18.66
C GLU A 132 -3.51 4.44 -17.62
N LEU A 133 -3.77 4.19 -16.33
CA LEU A 133 -3.29 5.02 -15.23
C LEU A 133 -1.76 5.04 -15.17
N VAL A 134 -1.11 3.88 -15.25
CA VAL A 134 0.36 3.78 -15.28
C VAL A 134 0.93 4.50 -16.50
N LYS A 135 0.30 4.37 -17.66
CA LYS A 135 0.70 5.09 -18.89
C LYS A 135 0.57 6.60 -18.73
N SER A 136 -0.54 7.07 -18.17
CA SER A 136 -0.82 8.49 -17.91
C SER A 136 0.15 9.07 -16.88
N TYR A 137 0.47 8.33 -15.83
CA TYR A 137 1.49 8.70 -14.84
C TYR A 137 2.87 8.85 -15.49
N ARG A 138 3.30 7.86 -16.27
CA ARG A 138 4.60 7.91 -16.99
C ARG A 138 4.67 9.04 -18.00
N ALA A 139 3.54 9.46 -18.56
CA ALA A 139 3.44 10.60 -19.46
C ALA A 139 3.36 11.96 -18.73
N GLY A 140 3.44 12.00 -17.40
CA GLY A 140 3.33 13.22 -16.59
C GLY A 140 1.94 13.86 -16.57
N LYS A 141 0.90 13.11 -16.95
CA LYS A 141 -0.50 13.56 -16.91
C LYS A 141 -1.13 13.38 -15.52
N LEU A 142 -0.58 12.50 -14.71
CA LEU A 142 -0.95 12.25 -13.32
C LEU A 142 0.26 12.48 -12.43
N ASP A 143 0.02 13.03 -11.25
CA ASP A 143 1.03 13.24 -10.22
C ASP A 143 1.17 11.99 -9.33
N LEU A 144 0.08 11.23 -9.18
CA LEU A 144 0.00 9.96 -8.46
C LEU A 144 -0.93 9.01 -9.18
N ALA A 145 -0.59 7.73 -9.25
CA ALA A 145 -1.45 6.69 -9.77
C ALA A 145 -1.48 5.48 -8.85
N LEU A 146 -2.68 5.08 -8.44
CA LEU A 146 -2.91 3.77 -7.84
C LEU A 146 -3.14 2.75 -8.96
N ALA A 147 -2.60 1.57 -8.81
CA ALA A 147 -2.77 0.51 -9.80
C ALA A 147 -2.86 -0.85 -9.11
N LEU A 148 -3.66 -1.74 -9.70
CA LEU A 148 -3.68 -3.15 -9.33
C LEU A 148 -2.61 -3.89 -10.12
N GLY A 149 -1.89 -4.80 -9.44
CA GLY A 149 -0.78 -5.54 -10.04
C GLY A 149 0.58 -4.86 -9.83
N GLU A 150 1.59 -5.39 -10.50
CA GLU A 150 2.95 -4.87 -10.38
C GLU A 150 3.17 -3.69 -11.33
N ALA A 151 3.67 -2.60 -10.79
CA ALA A 151 4.13 -1.45 -11.57
C ALA A 151 5.61 -1.20 -11.27
N PRO A 152 6.54 -1.37 -12.23
CA PRO A 152 7.96 -1.11 -12.00
C PRO A 152 8.20 0.30 -11.48
N GLY A 153 8.89 0.42 -10.35
CA GLY A 153 9.17 1.68 -9.67
C GLY A 153 8.03 2.18 -8.75
N GLY A 154 6.96 1.41 -8.62
CA GLY A 154 5.88 1.71 -7.68
C GLY A 154 6.12 1.11 -6.29
N GLU A 155 5.47 1.69 -5.30
CA GLU A 155 5.41 1.16 -3.93
C GLU A 155 4.21 0.22 -3.77
N ILE A 156 4.42 -0.93 -3.12
CA ILE A 156 3.34 -1.87 -2.83
C ILE A 156 2.63 -1.39 -1.55
N LEU A 157 1.41 -0.90 -1.69
CA LEU A 157 0.59 -0.45 -0.58
C LEU A 157 -0.09 -1.59 0.17
N GLY A 158 -0.33 -2.72 -0.50
CA GLY A 158 -0.96 -3.87 0.12
C GLY A 158 -1.04 -5.07 -0.83
N ARG A 159 -1.44 -6.23 -0.28
CA ARG A 159 -1.67 -7.47 -1.03
C ARG A 159 -3.04 -8.00 -0.70
N GLN A 160 -3.82 -8.33 -1.72
CA GLN A 160 -5.16 -8.89 -1.60
C GLN A 160 -5.20 -10.29 -2.20
N LYS A 161 -5.99 -11.17 -1.59
CA LYS A 161 -6.25 -12.49 -2.15
C LYS A 161 -7.29 -12.40 -3.25
N VAL A 162 -6.98 -12.93 -4.42
CA VAL A 162 -7.98 -13.16 -5.47
C VAL A 162 -8.59 -14.54 -5.25
N VAL A 163 -9.91 -14.62 -5.25
CA VAL A 163 -10.67 -15.85 -5.01
C VAL A 163 -11.61 -16.12 -6.18
N TRP A 164 -11.90 -17.40 -6.40
CA TRP A 164 -12.91 -17.84 -7.33
C TRP A 164 -14.29 -17.74 -6.69
N ILE A 165 -15.26 -17.27 -7.46
CA ILE A 165 -16.66 -17.21 -7.05
C ILE A 165 -17.47 -18.07 -8.02
N ALA A 166 -18.38 -18.85 -7.47
CA ALA A 166 -19.34 -19.64 -8.26
C ALA A 166 -20.73 -19.53 -7.64
N ALA A 167 -21.76 -19.81 -8.43
CA ALA A 167 -23.11 -19.96 -7.90
C ALA A 167 -23.15 -21.08 -6.84
N ARG A 168 -24.04 -20.95 -5.87
CA ARG A 168 -24.15 -21.89 -4.76
C ARG A 168 -24.48 -23.33 -5.20
N ASP A 169 -25.21 -23.44 -6.32
CA ASP A 169 -25.64 -24.68 -6.96
C ASP A 169 -24.73 -25.09 -8.13
N PHE A 170 -23.62 -24.36 -8.34
CA PHE A 170 -22.65 -24.70 -9.37
C PHE A 170 -22.01 -26.06 -9.09
N ASN A 171 -22.22 -27.01 -10.02
CA ASN A 171 -21.63 -28.34 -9.93
C ASN A 171 -20.54 -28.49 -10.98
N LEU A 172 -19.31 -28.73 -10.50
CA LEU A 172 -18.16 -28.93 -11.34
C LEU A 172 -18.14 -30.39 -11.85
N ASP A 173 -18.25 -30.57 -13.18
CA ASP A 173 -17.95 -31.87 -13.81
C ASP A 173 -16.44 -31.97 -14.11
N PRO A 174 -15.69 -32.85 -13.44
CA PRO A 174 -14.24 -32.98 -13.64
C PRO A 174 -13.84 -33.42 -15.06
N ARG A 175 -14.79 -33.88 -15.87
CA ARG A 175 -14.55 -34.35 -17.25
C ARG A 175 -14.67 -33.27 -18.28
N GLN A 176 -15.15 -32.08 -17.90
CA GLN A 176 -15.39 -30.98 -18.82
C GLN A 176 -14.50 -29.78 -18.50
N PRO A 177 -14.13 -28.98 -19.52
CA PRO A 177 -13.44 -27.71 -19.27
C PRO A 177 -14.29 -26.79 -18.39
N ILE A 178 -13.64 -26.18 -17.39
CA ILE A 178 -14.32 -25.29 -16.45
C ILE A 178 -14.83 -24.05 -17.19
N PRO A 179 -16.15 -23.75 -17.12
CA PRO A 179 -16.68 -22.54 -17.72
C PRO A 179 -16.29 -21.31 -16.87
N LEU A 180 -15.62 -20.35 -17.49
CA LEU A 180 -15.15 -19.12 -16.84
C LEU A 180 -15.89 -17.91 -17.39
N VAL A 181 -16.38 -17.07 -16.49
CA VAL A 181 -16.81 -15.70 -16.79
C VAL A 181 -15.68 -14.77 -16.39
N LEU A 182 -15.08 -14.10 -17.35
CA LEU A 182 -13.91 -13.24 -17.15
C LEU A 182 -14.17 -11.88 -17.78
N LEU A 183 -13.59 -10.85 -17.18
CA LEU A 183 -13.58 -9.51 -17.75
C LEU A 183 -12.82 -9.51 -19.09
N GLU A 184 -13.16 -8.57 -19.95
CA GLU A 184 -12.46 -8.39 -21.22
C GLU A 184 -11.01 -7.96 -21.04
N ALA A 185 -10.17 -8.37 -22.00
CA ALA A 185 -8.79 -7.91 -22.05
C ALA A 185 -8.71 -6.41 -22.44
N PRO A 186 -7.70 -5.68 -21.93
CA PRO A 186 -6.70 -6.10 -20.96
C PRO A 186 -7.22 -6.01 -19.51
N CYS A 187 -7.08 -7.07 -18.74
CA CYS A 187 -7.51 -7.13 -17.34
C CYS A 187 -6.51 -7.96 -16.53
N ILE A 188 -6.01 -7.41 -15.41
CA ILE A 188 -5.07 -8.11 -14.53
C ILE A 188 -5.69 -9.38 -13.94
N PHE A 189 -6.94 -9.32 -13.50
CA PHE A 189 -7.63 -10.47 -12.95
C PHE A 189 -7.80 -11.59 -13.96
N ARG A 190 -8.12 -11.24 -15.22
CA ARG A 190 -8.17 -12.21 -16.32
C ARG A 190 -6.83 -12.91 -16.52
N ASN A 191 -5.74 -12.15 -16.57
CA ASN A 191 -4.41 -12.72 -16.76
C ASN A 191 -4.03 -13.65 -15.60
N LEU A 192 -4.21 -13.22 -14.36
CA LEU A 192 -3.95 -14.04 -13.17
C LEU A 192 -4.78 -15.32 -13.15
N ALA A 193 -6.06 -15.22 -13.56
CA ALA A 193 -6.95 -16.36 -13.67
C ALA A 193 -6.43 -17.37 -14.69
N LEU A 194 -6.15 -16.93 -15.91
CA LEU A 194 -5.68 -17.80 -17.00
C LEU A 194 -4.32 -18.44 -16.68
N GLU A 195 -3.37 -17.67 -16.16
CA GLU A 195 -2.08 -18.17 -15.70
C GLU A 195 -2.22 -19.25 -14.60
N ALA A 196 -3.18 -19.08 -13.69
CA ALA A 196 -3.43 -20.08 -12.65
C ALA A 196 -3.95 -21.39 -13.25
N PHE A 197 -4.86 -21.34 -14.23
CA PHE A 197 -5.37 -22.53 -14.92
C PHE A 197 -4.29 -23.22 -15.74
N GLU A 198 -3.50 -22.46 -16.49
CA GLU A 198 -2.38 -22.98 -17.29
C GLU A 198 -1.32 -23.65 -16.42
N ARG A 199 -0.92 -23.01 -15.31
CA ARG A 199 0.08 -23.55 -14.36
C ARG A 199 -0.33 -24.90 -13.77
N HIS A 200 -1.64 -25.10 -13.57
CA HIS A 200 -2.15 -26.36 -12.99
C HIS A 200 -2.66 -27.35 -14.05
N GLY A 201 -2.54 -27.01 -15.32
CA GLY A 201 -3.00 -27.86 -16.42
C GLY A 201 -4.50 -28.13 -16.40
N ILE A 202 -5.30 -27.20 -15.86
CA ILE A 202 -6.75 -27.35 -15.72
C ILE A 202 -7.42 -26.81 -17.00
N PRO A 203 -8.17 -27.66 -17.77
CA PRO A 203 -8.86 -27.20 -18.95
C PRO A 203 -10.01 -26.24 -18.62
N TRP A 204 -10.12 -25.17 -19.38
CA TRP A 204 -11.15 -24.17 -19.22
C TRP A 204 -11.73 -23.72 -20.57
N ARG A 205 -12.89 -23.07 -20.53
CA ARG A 205 -13.52 -22.38 -21.65
C ARG A 205 -14.18 -21.09 -21.19
N ILE A 206 -14.35 -20.14 -22.06
CA ILE A 206 -15.18 -18.96 -21.77
C ILE A 206 -16.65 -19.39 -21.81
N ALA A 207 -17.42 -18.95 -20.81
CA ALA A 207 -18.87 -19.23 -20.70
C ALA A 207 -19.66 -18.34 -21.64
#